data_3a469433aaf371b0b37124f7629eba9d
#
_entry.id   3a469433aaf371b0b37124f7629eba9d
#
_cell.length_a   1.000
_cell.length_b   1.000
_cell.length_c   1.000
_cell.angle_alpha   90.00
_cell.angle_beta   90.00
_cell.angle_gamma   90.00
#
_symmetry.space_group_name_H-M   'P 1'
#
loop_
_entity.id
_entity.type
_entity.pdbx_description
1 polymer ?
#
loop_
_entity_poly.entity_id
_entity_poly.type
_entity_poly.pdbx_seq_one_letter_code
_entity_poly.pdbx_strand_id
1 'polypeptide(L)'
;MKTPDHKETEGFTLKEKLLYAGGTVVVTVGTFFLGRKIIRTVLSNSEEKKTFKEDSPATYAKRIKLAFDNDGWFGTNTPELRRILTEIPSKRSMTQVANSYQKLYNSPLYKDMADELQSTEYNEMLSIVNSKPDKILKKGEQPPPLIAKNYDDWAKRMKAAFDKSYGPFPGTDEEAVKAVFTEMPTQAAFVETAKAYYKLYNSNMLDDLKSEMDDWQDYMKIITSKPQK
;
A
#
# COMPACT_ATOMS: atom_id res chain seq x y z
N MET A 1 -27.98 -35.47 -30.99
CA MET A 1 -27.48 -34.11 -30.84
C MET A 1 -27.15 -33.90 -29.36
N LYS A 2 -25.87 -34.03 -28.98
CA LYS A 2 -25.44 -33.91 -27.57
C LYS A 2 -25.07 -32.42 -27.33
N THR A 3 -25.73 -31.79 -26.38
CA THR A 3 -25.38 -30.44 -25.89
C THR A 3 -24.03 -30.53 -25.15
N PRO A 4 -23.11 -29.55 -25.35
CA PRO A 4 -21.87 -29.52 -24.59
C PRO A 4 -22.12 -29.08 -23.16
N ASP A 5 -21.56 -29.84 -22.26
CA ASP A 5 -21.57 -29.66 -20.82
C ASP A 5 -20.83 -28.36 -20.46
N HIS A 6 -21.53 -27.39 -19.91
CA HIS A 6 -20.94 -26.18 -19.33
C HIS A 6 -20.28 -26.57 -18.01
N LYS A 7 -18.95 -26.76 -18.03
CA LYS A 7 -18.17 -26.74 -16.79
C LYS A 7 -18.26 -25.36 -16.16
N GLU A 8 -18.98 -25.27 -15.05
CA GLU A 8 -18.91 -24.13 -14.15
C GLU A 8 -17.44 -23.90 -13.74
N THR A 9 -16.93 -22.72 -14.02
CA THR A 9 -15.61 -22.29 -13.56
C THR A 9 -15.73 -22.00 -12.07
N GLU A 10 -15.33 -22.95 -11.23
CA GLU A 10 -15.23 -22.76 -9.79
C GLU A 10 -14.30 -21.56 -9.51
N GLY A 11 -14.82 -20.56 -8.83
CA GLY A 11 -14.04 -19.41 -8.36
C GLY A 11 -13.00 -19.87 -7.34
N PHE A 12 -11.85 -19.23 -7.33
CA PHE A 12 -10.74 -19.54 -6.43
C PHE A 12 -11.17 -19.68 -4.98
N THR A 13 -10.78 -20.77 -4.35
CA THR A 13 -10.97 -20.98 -2.92
C THR A 13 -10.11 -19.98 -2.12
N LEU A 14 -10.51 -19.72 -0.88
CA LEU A 14 -9.75 -18.85 0.04
C LEU A 14 -8.28 -19.30 0.19
N LYS A 15 -8.03 -20.60 0.08
CA LYS A 15 -6.71 -21.21 0.15
C LYS A 15 -5.87 -20.92 -1.09
N GLU A 16 -6.48 -20.87 -2.27
CA GLU A 16 -5.82 -20.47 -3.51
C GLU A 16 -5.56 -18.97 -3.55
N LYS A 17 -6.46 -18.15 -3.00
CA LYS A 17 -6.25 -16.72 -2.82
C LYS A 17 -5.10 -16.43 -1.85
N LEU A 18 -4.96 -17.20 -0.77
CA LEU A 18 -3.84 -17.13 0.17
C LEU A 18 -2.51 -17.60 -0.43
N LEU A 19 -2.53 -18.67 -1.22
CA LEU A 19 -1.36 -19.14 -1.98
C LEU A 19 -0.92 -18.09 -3.03
N TYR A 20 -1.86 -17.36 -3.59
CA TYR A 20 -1.61 -16.25 -4.50
C TYR A 20 -0.92 -15.08 -3.78
N ALA A 21 -1.38 -14.74 -2.60
CA ALA A 21 -0.74 -13.74 -1.75
C ALA A 21 0.65 -14.18 -1.24
N GLY A 22 0.86 -15.50 -1.11
CA GLY A 22 2.09 -16.11 -0.60
C GLY A 22 3.12 -16.56 -1.64
N GLY A 23 2.97 -16.19 -2.90
CA GLY A 23 4.04 -16.41 -3.91
C GLY A 23 4.14 -17.81 -4.52
N THR A 24 3.17 -18.69 -4.31
CA THR A 24 3.12 -19.99 -4.97
C THR A 24 1.85 -20.15 -5.79
N VAL A 25 1.82 -19.63 -7.01
CA VAL A 25 0.83 -20.05 -7.97
C VAL A 25 1.34 -20.16 -9.39
N VAL A 26 1.17 -21.35 -9.78
CA VAL A 26 1.19 -21.89 -11.13
C VAL A 26 0.26 -21.11 -12.07
N VAL A 27 0.81 -20.83 -13.18
CA VAL A 27 0.45 -20.42 -14.55
C VAL A 27 -1.02 -20.46 -15.01
N THR A 28 -2.00 -20.87 -14.23
CA THR A 28 -3.39 -20.97 -14.71
C THR A 28 -4.21 -19.68 -14.58
N VAL A 29 -3.66 -18.65 -14.01
CA VAL A 29 -4.37 -17.39 -13.73
C VAL A 29 -4.22 -16.34 -14.83
N GLY A 30 -3.27 -16.53 -15.75
CA GLY A 30 -3.14 -15.65 -16.91
C GLY A 30 -4.38 -15.59 -17.80
N THR A 31 -5.31 -16.54 -17.67
CA THR A 31 -6.50 -16.61 -18.52
C THR A 31 -7.74 -15.97 -17.91
N PHE A 32 -7.81 -15.77 -16.61
CA PHE A 32 -9.01 -15.23 -15.97
C PHE A 32 -9.04 -13.69 -15.92
N PHE A 33 -7.87 -13.05 -15.96
CA PHE A 33 -7.75 -11.59 -16.05
C PHE A 33 -7.73 -11.03 -17.48
N LEU A 34 -8.07 -11.85 -18.47
CA LEU A 34 -7.99 -11.53 -19.89
C LEU A 34 -9.17 -10.75 -20.46
N GLY A 35 -10.04 -10.19 -19.66
CA GLY A 35 -11.06 -9.26 -20.13
C GLY A 35 -10.52 -7.90 -20.60
N ARG A 36 -9.33 -7.51 -20.19
CA ARG A 36 -8.63 -6.31 -20.66
C ARG A 36 -7.30 -6.73 -21.26
N LYS A 37 -7.13 -6.47 -22.56
CA LYS A 37 -5.93 -6.58 -23.40
C LYS A 37 -4.63 -6.69 -22.59
N ILE A 38 -4.31 -7.87 -22.08
CA ILE A 38 -2.92 -8.21 -21.82
C ILE A 38 -2.33 -8.36 -23.21
N ILE A 39 -1.63 -7.34 -23.65
CA ILE A 39 -0.75 -7.48 -24.80
C ILE A 39 0.19 -8.62 -24.42
N ARG A 40 0.06 -9.74 -25.12
CA ARG A 40 1.05 -10.81 -25.17
C ARG A 40 2.34 -10.26 -25.79
N THR A 41 2.95 -9.30 -25.16
CA THR A 41 4.38 -9.18 -25.33
C THR A 41 4.94 -10.40 -24.64
N VAL A 42 5.81 -11.09 -25.32
CA VAL A 42 6.75 -12.09 -24.82
C VAL A 42 7.64 -11.39 -23.79
N LEU A 43 7.01 -10.76 -22.81
CA LEU A 43 7.63 -10.29 -21.58
C LEU A 43 7.87 -11.50 -20.78
N SER A 44 8.81 -11.88 -21.35
CA SER A 44 9.87 -12.64 -20.81
C SER A 44 9.33 -13.52 -19.69
N ASN A 45 9.13 -14.78 -20.02
CA ASN A 45 9.19 -15.92 -19.12
C ASN A 45 10.19 -15.71 -17.95
N SER A 46 11.08 -14.76 -18.05
CA SER A 46 12.11 -14.39 -17.08
C SER A 46 11.60 -13.50 -15.97
N GLU A 47 10.81 -12.46 -16.21
CA GLU A 47 10.27 -11.59 -15.18
C GLU A 47 9.10 -12.28 -14.44
N GLU A 48 8.28 -13.01 -15.17
CA GLU A 48 7.20 -13.82 -14.60
C GLU A 48 7.76 -14.92 -13.69
N LYS A 49 8.85 -15.59 -14.09
CA LYS A 49 9.54 -16.56 -13.22
C LYS A 49 10.02 -15.96 -11.90
N LYS A 50 10.37 -14.68 -11.88
CA LYS A 50 10.78 -13.99 -10.64
C LYS A 50 9.62 -13.76 -9.66
N THR A 51 8.36 -13.81 -10.12
CA THR A 51 7.18 -13.68 -9.24
C THR A 51 7.02 -14.88 -8.29
N PHE A 52 7.73 -15.96 -8.51
CA PHE A 52 7.77 -17.12 -7.62
C PHE A 52 8.80 -17.00 -6.49
N LYS A 53 9.63 -15.98 -6.53
CA LYS A 53 10.60 -15.72 -5.47
C LYS A 53 10.00 -14.73 -4.48
N GLU A 54 9.85 -15.17 -3.25
CA GLU A 54 9.39 -14.34 -2.13
C GLU A 54 10.23 -13.05 -2.05
N ASP A 55 9.59 -11.92 -1.76
CA ASP A 55 10.21 -10.57 -1.66
C ASP A 55 10.94 -10.08 -2.92
N SER A 56 10.72 -10.69 -4.07
CA SER A 56 11.27 -10.15 -5.32
C SER A 56 10.50 -8.91 -5.78
N PRO A 57 11.15 -7.98 -6.51
CA PRO A 57 10.44 -6.84 -7.10
C PRO A 57 9.25 -7.24 -7.97
N ALA A 58 9.36 -8.37 -8.67
CA ALA A 58 8.28 -8.90 -9.51
C ALA A 58 7.10 -9.44 -8.68
N THR A 59 7.38 -10.04 -7.51
CA THR A 59 6.34 -10.49 -6.57
C THR A 59 5.55 -9.32 -6.01
N TYR A 60 6.24 -8.27 -5.55
CA TYR A 60 5.58 -7.04 -5.11
C TYR A 60 4.76 -6.40 -6.22
N ALA A 61 5.30 -6.30 -7.45
CA ALA A 61 4.58 -5.77 -8.60
C ALA A 61 3.29 -6.55 -8.88
N LYS A 62 3.33 -7.87 -8.78
CA LYS A 62 2.16 -8.74 -8.96
C LYS A 62 1.13 -8.55 -7.86
N ARG A 63 1.56 -8.48 -6.60
CA ARG A 63 0.67 -8.22 -5.46
C ARG A 63 -0.01 -6.86 -5.57
N ILE A 64 0.71 -5.82 -5.99
CA ILE A 64 0.15 -4.49 -6.24
C ILE A 64 -0.92 -4.55 -7.33
N LYS A 65 -0.64 -5.24 -8.44
CA LYS A 65 -1.64 -5.40 -9.52
C LYS A 65 -2.89 -6.13 -9.03
N LEU A 66 -2.74 -7.16 -8.21
CA LEU A 66 -3.86 -7.87 -7.61
C LEU A 66 -4.68 -6.98 -6.65
N ALA A 67 -4.03 -6.05 -5.94
CA ALA A 67 -4.72 -5.08 -5.09
C ALA A 67 -5.56 -4.09 -5.93
N PHE A 68 -5.07 -3.69 -7.11
CA PHE A 68 -5.85 -2.87 -8.06
C PHE A 68 -7.00 -3.64 -8.70
N ASP A 69 -6.76 -4.89 -9.10
CA ASP A 69 -7.73 -5.75 -9.77
C ASP A 69 -8.66 -6.47 -8.77
N ASN A 70 -8.74 -5.98 -7.54
CA ASN A 70 -9.63 -6.56 -6.54
C ASN A 70 -11.08 -6.50 -7.05
N ASP A 71 -11.60 -7.62 -7.57
CA ASP A 71 -12.95 -7.76 -8.12
C ASP A 71 -14.07 -7.64 -7.06
N GLY A 72 -13.73 -7.15 -5.85
CA GLY A 72 -14.69 -6.83 -4.83
C GLY A 72 -15.59 -5.66 -5.26
N TRP A 73 -16.78 -5.61 -4.75
CA TRP A 73 -17.80 -4.58 -4.98
C TRP A 73 -17.32 -3.12 -4.77
N PHE A 74 -16.12 -2.91 -4.21
CA PHE A 74 -15.62 -1.62 -3.73
C PHE A 74 -14.31 -1.12 -4.38
N GLY A 75 -13.88 -1.65 -5.53
CA GLY A 75 -12.68 -1.17 -6.23
C GLY A 75 -11.36 -1.67 -5.63
N THR A 76 -10.32 -0.84 -5.65
CA THR A 76 -8.96 -1.19 -5.19
C THR A 76 -8.93 -1.60 -3.71
N ASN A 77 -8.19 -2.67 -3.39
CA ASN A 77 -7.91 -3.06 -2.01
C ASN A 77 -6.81 -2.15 -1.42
N THR A 78 -7.21 -0.96 -0.98
CA THR A 78 -6.32 0.06 -0.43
C THR A 78 -5.54 -0.42 0.82
N PRO A 79 -6.15 -1.16 1.79
CA PRO A 79 -5.41 -1.72 2.92
C PRO A 79 -4.28 -2.67 2.48
N GLU A 80 -4.52 -3.55 1.54
CA GLU A 80 -3.50 -4.47 1.03
C GLU A 80 -2.41 -3.71 0.25
N LEU A 81 -2.77 -2.72 -0.56
CA LEU A 81 -1.81 -1.88 -1.26
C LEU A 81 -0.90 -1.14 -0.26
N ARG A 82 -1.47 -0.56 0.79
CA ARG A 82 -0.73 0.09 1.90
C ARG A 82 0.26 -0.86 2.53
N ARG A 83 -0.18 -2.09 2.85
CA ARG A 83 0.66 -3.13 3.44
C ARG A 83 1.83 -3.49 2.53
N ILE A 84 1.57 -3.72 1.24
CA ILE A 84 2.61 -4.06 0.27
C ILE A 84 3.62 -2.93 0.15
N LEU A 85 3.16 -1.69 0.00
CA LEU A 85 4.06 -0.54 -0.10
C LEU A 85 4.89 -0.35 1.18
N THR A 86 4.34 -0.63 2.36
CA THR A 86 5.07 -0.56 3.63
C THR A 86 6.16 -1.63 3.72
N GLU A 87 5.92 -2.86 3.26
CA GLU A 87 6.88 -3.97 3.25
C GLU A 87 8.09 -3.71 2.35
N ILE A 88 7.96 -2.96 1.27
CA ILE A 88 9.08 -2.65 0.38
C ILE A 88 10.13 -1.82 1.13
N PRO A 89 11.40 -2.29 1.24
CA PRO A 89 12.31 -1.78 2.28
C PRO A 89 13.00 -0.44 1.95
N SER A 90 12.97 0.05 0.72
CA SER A 90 13.67 1.28 0.32
C SER A 90 13.11 1.88 -0.97
N LYS A 91 13.42 3.16 -1.24
CA LYS A 91 13.09 3.81 -2.52
C LYS A 91 13.73 3.11 -3.71
N ARG A 92 14.98 2.62 -3.54
CA ARG A 92 15.64 1.83 -4.58
C ARG A 92 14.89 0.53 -4.88
N SER A 93 14.41 -0.17 -3.85
CA SER A 93 13.57 -1.36 -4.03
C SER A 93 12.25 -1.00 -4.71
N MET A 94 11.64 0.12 -4.33
CA MET A 94 10.41 0.61 -4.96
C MET A 94 10.61 0.91 -6.46
N THR A 95 11.75 1.51 -6.83
CA THR A 95 12.11 1.70 -8.25
C THR A 95 12.21 0.37 -8.99
N GLN A 96 12.77 -0.66 -8.37
CA GLN A 96 12.85 -2.00 -8.96
C GLN A 96 11.45 -2.62 -9.12
N VAL A 97 10.57 -2.43 -8.14
CA VAL A 97 9.16 -2.88 -8.20
C VAL A 97 8.43 -2.17 -9.35
N ALA A 98 8.56 -0.86 -9.48
CA ALA A 98 7.95 -0.10 -10.56
C ALA A 98 8.46 -0.55 -11.95
N ASN A 99 9.74 -0.86 -12.07
CA ASN A 99 10.33 -1.40 -13.29
C ASN A 99 9.80 -2.81 -13.60
N SER A 100 9.64 -3.66 -12.60
CA SER A 100 9.05 -4.99 -12.77
C SER A 100 7.58 -4.89 -13.16
N TYR A 101 6.83 -3.98 -12.55
CA TYR A 101 5.43 -3.70 -12.89
C TYR A 101 5.29 -3.29 -14.35
N GLN A 102 6.11 -2.34 -14.80
CA GLN A 102 6.15 -1.90 -16.21
C GLN A 102 6.42 -3.06 -17.15
N LYS A 103 7.33 -3.96 -16.81
CA LYS A 103 7.67 -5.13 -17.65
C LYS A 103 6.54 -6.17 -17.69
N LEU A 104 5.89 -6.40 -16.55
CA LEU A 104 4.81 -7.39 -16.40
C LEU A 104 3.51 -6.93 -17.07
N TYR A 105 3.17 -5.65 -16.92
CA TYR A 105 1.84 -5.14 -17.29
C TYR A 105 1.84 -4.09 -18.38
N ASN A 106 3.04 -3.70 -18.87
CA ASN A 106 3.22 -2.68 -19.91
C ASN A 106 2.55 -1.33 -19.55
N SER A 107 2.47 -1.03 -18.27
CA SER A 107 1.92 0.20 -17.73
C SER A 107 2.79 0.74 -16.60
N PRO A 108 2.99 2.07 -16.49
CA PRO A 108 3.69 2.67 -15.38
C PRO A 108 2.90 2.51 -14.07
N LEU A 109 3.54 1.94 -13.02
CA LEU A 109 2.91 1.71 -11.73
C LEU A 109 2.20 2.95 -11.15
N TYR A 110 2.88 4.10 -11.15
CA TYR A 110 2.33 5.33 -10.57
C TYR A 110 1.15 5.89 -11.37
N LYS A 111 1.10 5.62 -12.67
CA LYS A 111 -0.05 5.96 -13.50
C LYS A 111 -1.26 5.13 -13.09
N ASP A 112 -1.10 3.81 -13.05
CA ASP A 112 -2.20 2.91 -12.67
C ASP A 112 -2.67 3.21 -11.24
N MET A 113 -1.73 3.50 -10.32
CA MET A 113 -2.05 3.91 -8.96
C MET A 113 -2.86 5.22 -8.91
N ALA A 114 -2.57 6.19 -9.80
CA ALA A 114 -3.33 7.44 -9.89
C ALA A 114 -4.71 7.24 -10.53
N ASP A 115 -4.84 6.28 -11.45
CA ASP A 115 -6.10 5.97 -12.12
C ASP A 115 -7.05 5.15 -11.21
N GLU A 116 -6.50 4.35 -10.28
CA GLU A 116 -7.25 3.41 -9.43
C GLU A 116 -7.61 3.98 -8.05
N LEU A 117 -6.92 5.01 -7.58
CA LEU A 117 -7.07 5.55 -6.23
C LEU A 117 -7.72 6.94 -6.24
N GLN A 118 -8.44 7.24 -5.16
CA GLN A 118 -8.83 8.63 -4.86
C GLN A 118 -7.58 9.47 -4.57
N SER A 119 -7.68 10.79 -4.77
CA SER A 119 -6.54 11.70 -4.58
C SER A 119 -5.91 11.62 -3.19
N THR A 120 -6.72 11.41 -2.14
CA THR A 120 -6.27 11.25 -0.76
C THR A 120 -5.48 9.95 -0.59
N GLU A 121 -5.99 8.83 -1.11
CA GLU A 121 -5.33 7.52 -1.08
C GLU A 121 -4.03 7.53 -1.87
N TYR A 122 -4.04 8.13 -3.07
CA TYR A 122 -2.84 8.26 -3.89
C TYR A 122 -1.75 9.04 -3.16
N ASN A 123 -2.10 10.18 -2.54
CA ASN A 123 -1.16 10.98 -1.76
C ASN A 123 -0.63 10.22 -0.53
N GLU A 124 -1.45 9.41 0.12
CA GLU A 124 -1.00 8.52 1.19
C GLU A 124 0.04 7.52 0.68
N MET A 125 -0.25 6.81 -0.41
CA MET A 125 0.67 5.82 -1.00
C MET A 125 2.01 6.47 -1.41
N LEU A 126 1.96 7.67 -2.00
CA LEU A 126 3.18 8.44 -2.30
C LEU A 126 3.95 8.82 -1.04
N SER A 127 3.27 9.17 0.04
CA SER A 127 3.92 9.51 1.32
C SER A 127 4.62 8.30 1.92
N ILE A 128 4.00 7.10 1.88
CA ILE A 128 4.63 5.85 2.30
C ILE A 128 5.92 5.60 1.51
N VAL A 129 5.89 5.76 0.19
CA VAL A 129 7.06 5.58 -0.66
C VAL A 129 8.14 6.62 -0.35
N ASN A 130 7.75 7.87 -0.17
CA ASN A 130 8.67 8.98 0.09
C ASN A 130 9.35 8.92 1.47
N SER A 131 8.69 8.34 2.47
CA SER A 131 9.23 8.17 3.83
C SER A 131 10.33 7.12 3.93
N LYS A 132 10.46 6.25 2.92
CA LYS A 132 11.45 5.16 2.91
C LYS A 132 12.89 5.66 2.82
N PRO A 133 13.86 4.92 3.41
CA PRO A 133 15.27 5.17 3.18
C PRO A 133 15.63 4.96 1.69
N ASP A 134 16.67 5.64 1.22
CA ASP A 134 17.07 5.54 -0.19
C ASP A 134 17.55 4.13 -0.57
N LYS A 135 18.18 3.42 0.37
CA LYS A 135 18.69 2.05 0.22
C LYS A 135 18.35 1.20 1.43
N ILE A 136 18.40 -0.12 1.27
CA ILE A 136 18.30 -1.06 2.39
C ILE A 136 19.49 -0.83 3.34
N LEU A 137 19.20 -0.66 4.62
CA LEU A 137 20.21 -0.50 5.65
C LEU A 137 20.91 -1.83 5.89
N LYS A 138 22.24 -1.80 6.05
CA LYS A 138 23.01 -2.98 6.44
C LYS A 138 22.76 -3.28 7.91
N LYS A 139 23.00 -4.54 8.32
CA LYS A 139 22.92 -4.92 9.74
C LYS A 139 23.87 -4.05 10.57
N GLY A 140 23.30 -3.31 11.54
CA GLY A 140 24.05 -2.36 12.39
C GLY A 140 24.19 -0.96 11.81
N GLU A 141 23.77 -0.70 10.57
CA GLU A 141 23.68 0.65 10.01
C GLU A 141 22.50 1.37 10.65
N GLN A 142 22.74 2.54 11.24
CA GLN A 142 21.67 3.35 11.82
C GLN A 142 20.79 3.94 10.70
N PRO A 143 19.46 3.98 10.87
CA PRO A 143 18.62 4.73 9.95
C PRO A 143 19.04 6.20 9.93
N PRO A 144 18.91 6.88 8.79
CA PRO A 144 19.15 8.32 8.74
C PRO A 144 18.27 9.03 9.77
N PRO A 145 18.74 10.11 10.38
CA PRO A 145 17.94 10.87 11.33
C PRO A 145 16.66 11.35 10.64
N LEU A 146 15.57 11.39 11.39
CA LEU A 146 14.31 11.95 10.90
C LEU A 146 14.52 13.44 10.56
N ILE A 147 13.97 13.83 9.43
CA ILE A 147 14.01 15.20 8.92
C ILE A 147 12.59 15.75 8.81
N ALA A 148 12.47 17.06 8.67
CA ALA A 148 11.18 17.73 8.56
C ALA A 148 10.23 17.07 7.54
N LYS A 149 10.77 16.57 6.43
CA LYS A 149 9.99 15.86 5.42
C LYS A 149 9.29 14.60 5.96
N ASN A 150 9.90 13.84 6.87
CA ASN A 150 9.26 12.67 7.46
C ASN A 150 8.02 13.07 8.26
N TYR A 151 8.11 14.14 9.03
CA TYR A 151 6.99 14.67 9.84
C TYR A 151 5.89 15.23 8.94
N ASP A 152 6.26 15.95 7.88
CA ASP A 152 5.32 16.44 6.87
C ASP A 152 4.57 15.29 6.16
N ASP A 153 5.27 14.21 5.83
CA ASP A 153 4.68 13.04 5.17
C ASP A 153 3.69 12.31 6.10
N TRP A 154 4.04 12.13 7.38
CA TRP A 154 3.09 11.56 8.37
C TRP A 154 1.89 12.48 8.61
N ALA A 155 2.11 13.79 8.71
CA ALA A 155 1.03 14.76 8.87
C ALA A 155 0.04 14.74 7.69
N LYS A 156 0.54 14.63 6.46
CA LYS A 156 -0.30 14.49 5.25
C LYS A 156 -1.11 13.21 5.25
N ARG A 157 -0.50 12.11 5.66
CA ARG A 157 -1.18 10.82 5.76
C ARG A 157 -2.28 10.83 6.83
N MET A 158 -2.02 11.46 7.99
CA MET A 158 -3.03 11.68 9.02
C MET A 158 -4.22 12.47 8.48
N LYS A 159 -3.95 13.60 7.80
CA LYS A 159 -5.02 14.41 7.20
C LYS A 159 -5.82 13.64 6.16
N ALA A 160 -5.13 12.90 5.28
CA ALA A 160 -5.78 12.06 4.28
C ALA A 160 -6.66 10.96 4.91
N ALA A 161 -6.24 10.38 6.04
CA ALA A 161 -7.02 9.39 6.76
C ALA A 161 -8.30 9.99 7.39
N PHE A 162 -8.20 11.19 7.95
CA PHE A 162 -9.35 11.91 8.52
C PHE A 162 -10.33 12.40 7.44
N ASP A 163 -9.83 12.82 6.28
CA ASP A 163 -10.65 13.32 5.16
C ASP A 163 -11.20 12.20 4.26
N LYS A 164 -11.10 10.94 4.68
CA LYS A 164 -11.62 9.82 3.90
C LYS A 164 -13.12 9.95 3.70
N SER A 165 -13.58 9.62 2.51
CA SER A 165 -15.00 9.53 2.21
C SER A 165 -15.34 8.16 1.62
N TYR A 166 -16.51 7.66 2.00
CA TYR A 166 -17.08 6.41 1.50
C TYR A 166 -18.30 6.76 0.63
N GLY A 167 -18.02 7.05 -0.64
CA GLY A 167 -19.03 7.62 -1.53
C GLY A 167 -19.45 9.01 -1.07
N PRO A 168 -20.74 9.29 -0.85
CA PRO A 168 -21.21 10.60 -0.37
C PRO A 168 -21.05 10.80 1.15
N PHE A 169 -20.59 9.80 1.89
CA PHE A 169 -20.49 9.86 3.35
C PHE A 169 -19.07 10.17 3.79
N PRO A 170 -18.86 11.16 4.67
CA PRO A 170 -17.58 11.35 5.32
C PRO A 170 -17.27 10.18 6.25
N GLY A 171 -16.00 9.91 6.48
CA GLY A 171 -15.53 8.87 7.38
C GLY A 171 -14.03 8.99 7.60
N THR A 172 -13.48 8.08 8.42
CA THR A 172 -12.06 8.04 8.74
C THR A 172 -11.48 6.68 8.36
N ASP A 173 -10.28 6.67 7.77
CA ASP A 173 -9.53 5.45 7.52
C ASP A 173 -8.71 5.09 8.77
N GLU A 174 -9.34 4.36 9.70
CA GLU A 174 -8.74 3.95 10.98
C GLU A 174 -7.47 3.13 10.79
N GLU A 175 -7.40 2.29 9.74
CA GLU A 175 -6.20 1.50 9.44
C GLU A 175 -5.04 2.39 8.99
N ALA A 176 -5.32 3.45 8.22
CA ALA A 176 -4.32 4.45 7.85
C ALA A 176 -3.81 5.21 9.06
N VAL A 177 -4.70 5.64 9.97
CA VAL A 177 -4.34 6.26 11.24
C VAL A 177 -3.42 5.34 12.04
N LYS A 178 -3.82 4.08 12.24
CA LYS A 178 -3.04 3.07 12.96
C LYS A 178 -1.66 2.84 12.33
N ALA A 179 -1.59 2.78 11.01
CA ALA A 179 -0.33 2.61 10.30
C ALA A 179 0.63 3.77 10.59
N VAL A 180 0.17 5.02 10.51
CA VAL A 180 1.00 6.20 10.82
C VAL A 180 1.46 6.19 12.27
N PHE A 181 0.58 5.91 13.23
CA PHE A 181 0.95 5.80 14.65
C PHE A 181 1.97 4.71 14.91
N THR A 182 1.85 3.57 14.21
CA THR A 182 2.79 2.45 14.32
C THR A 182 4.16 2.77 13.76
N GLU A 183 4.23 3.50 12.65
CA GLU A 183 5.47 3.88 11.97
C GLU A 183 6.30 4.92 12.72
N MET A 184 5.68 5.85 13.46
CA MET A 184 6.41 6.85 14.23
C MET A 184 7.27 6.16 15.30
N PRO A 185 8.60 6.33 15.30
CA PRO A 185 9.49 5.52 16.16
C PRO A 185 9.53 5.98 17.63
N THR A 186 9.18 7.24 17.93
CA THR A 186 9.32 7.85 19.26
C THR A 186 8.18 8.80 19.55
N GLN A 187 7.99 9.13 20.82
CA GLN A 187 7.05 10.18 21.26
C GLN A 187 7.46 11.56 20.70
N ALA A 188 8.75 11.85 20.61
CA ALA A 188 9.25 13.09 19.98
C ALA A 188 8.83 13.18 18.50
N ALA A 189 8.88 12.06 17.75
CA ALA A 189 8.43 12.04 16.37
C ALA A 189 6.94 12.38 16.24
N PHE A 190 6.10 11.91 17.15
CA PHE A 190 4.68 12.28 17.20
C PHE A 190 4.50 13.79 17.41
N VAL A 191 5.25 14.39 18.36
CA VAL A 191 5.18 15.82 18.65
C VAL A 191 5.59 16.64 17.42
N GLU A 192 6.67 16.27 16.75
CA GLU A 192 7.11 16.97 15.53
C GLU A 192 6.12 16.77 14.38
N THR A 193 5.49 15.61 14.26
CA THR A 193 4.40 15.39 13.29
C THR A 193 3.18 16.26 13.59
N ALA A 194 2.79 16.40 14.86
CA ALA A 194 1.69 17.30 15.25
C ALA A 194 1.99 18.76 14.92
N LYS A 195 3.24 19.21 15.11
CA LYS A 195 3.68 20.55 14.69
C LYS A 195 3.62 20.72 13.16
N ALA A 196 4.07 19.71 12.41
CA ALA A 196 3.98 19.72 10.96
C ALA A 196 2.52 19.77 10.48
N TYR A 197 1.64 19.00 11.13
CA TYR A 197 0.21 19.01 10.84
C TYR A 197 -0.40 20.39 11.06
N TYR A 198 -0.11 21.02 12.20
CA TYR A 198 -0.58 22.39 12.46
C TYR A 198 -0.07 23.39 11.42
N LYS A 199 1.21 23.29 11.05
CA LYS A 199 1.82 24.16 10.03
C LYS A 199 1.16 24.02 8.66
N LEU A 200 0.80 22.78 8.27
CA LEU A 200 0.24 22.48 6.95
C LEU A 200 -1.26 22.80 6.87
N TYR A 201 -2.00 22.56 7.94
CA TYR A 201 -3.47 22.57 7.91
C TYR A 201 -4.12 23.59 8.86
N ASN A 202 -3.32 24.27 9.67
CA ASN A 202 -3.81 25.20 10.70
C ASN A 202 -4.83 24.56 11.64
N SER A 203 -4.70 23.23 11.90
CA SER A 203 -5.54 22.43 12.78
C SER A 203 -4.69 21.64 13.78
N ASN A 204 -5.25 21.30 14.92
CA ASN A 204 -4.58 20.48 15.92
C ASN A 204 -4.83 19.00 15.62
N MET A 205 -3.76 18.25 15.30
CA MET A 205 -3.85 16.83 14.95
C MET A 205 -4.52 15.96 16.03
N LEU A 206 -4.30 16.26 17.32
CA LEU A 206 -4.91 15.51 18.42
C LEU A 206 -6.40 15.84 18.59
N ASP A 207 -6.78 17.07 18.33
CA ASP A 207 -8.20 17.48 18.41
C ASP A 207 -8.97 16.89 17.22
N ASP A 208 -8.37 16.90 16.02
CA ASP A 208 -8.95 16.22 14.86
C ASP A 208 -9.08 14.71 15.13
N LEU A 209 -8.05 14.05 15.68
CA LEU A 209 -8.11 12.64 16.06
C LEU A 209 -9.27 12.34 17.03
N LYS A 210 -9.48 13.19 18.03
CA LYS A 210 -10.57 13.03 19.00
C LYS A 210 -11.95 13.24 18.41
N SER A 211 -12.06 14.11 17.41
CA SER A 211 -13.33 14.37 16.73
C SER A 211 -13.70 13.27 15.76
N GLU A 212 -12.70 12.59 15.19
CA GLU A 212 -12.87 11.57 14.17
C GLU A 212 -12.99 10.15 14.74
N MET A 213 -12.48 9.90 15.96
CA MET A 213 -12.32 8.55 16.52
C MET A 213 -12.72 8.47 18.00
N ASP A 214 -13.71 7.67 18.31
CA ASP A 214 -14.17 7.45 19.69
C ASP A 214 -13.11 6.74 20.55
N ASP A 215 -12.29 5.88 19.94
CA ASP A 215 -11.22 5.08 20.58
C ASP A 215 -9.83 5.72 20.51
N TRP A 216 -9.75 7.04 20.30
CA TRP A 216 -8.49 7.78 20.14
C TRP A 216 -7.45 7.49 21.25
N GLN A 217 -7.88 7.13 22.46
CA GLN A 217 -7.00 6.78 23.57
C GLN A 217 -6.14 5.54 23.26
N ASP A 218 -6.67 4.58 22.50
CA ASP A 218 -5.93 3.36 22.14
C ASP A 218 -4.80 3.68 21.18
N TYR A 219 -5.01 4.62 20.27
CA TYR A 219 -3.94 5.13 19.38
C TYR A 219 -2.86 5.88 20.21
N MET A 220 -3.27 6.68 21.18
CA MET A 220 -2.30 7.34 22.07
C MET A 220 -1.49 6.35 22.92
N LYS A 221 -2.03 5.20 23.28
CA LYS A 221 -1.26 4.12 23.95
C LYS A 221 -0.13 3.60 23.03
N ILE A 222 -0.34 3.51 21.70
CA ILE A 222 0.73 3.14 20.78
C ILE A 222 1.91 4.11 20.90
N ILE A 223 1.64 5.42 20.94
CA ILE A 223 2.70 6.44 21.05
C ILE A 223 3.34 6.43 22.44
N THR A 224 2.55 6.38 23.50
CA THR A 224 3.09 6.44 24.87
C THR A 224 3.90 5.20 25.25
N SER A 225 3.71 4.08 24.55
CA SER A 225 4.54 2.87 24.71
C SER A 225 5.93 2.98 24.06
N LYS A 226 6.16 4.00 23.22
CA LYS A 226 7.42 4.20 22.51
C LYS A 226 8.44 5.00 23.33
N PRO A 227 9.75 4.90 22.98
CA PRO A 227 10.78 5.74 23.58
C PRO A 227 10.43 7.23 23.46
N GLN A 228 10.89 8.03 24.43
CA GLN A 228 10.65 9.49 24.39
C GLN A 228 11.45 10.16 23.27
N LYS A 229 12.69 9.71 23.03
CA LYS A 229 13.65 10.18 22.00
C LYS A 229 14.18 9.04 21.17
#